data_655406202db17f49c9861e2666422904
#
_entry.id   655406202db17f49c9861e2666422904
#
_cell.length_a   1.000
_cell.length_b   1.000
_cell.length_c   1.000
_cell.angle_alpha   90.00
_cell.angle_beta   90.00
_cell.angle_gamma   90.00
#
_symmetry.space_group_name_H-M   'P 1'
#
loop_
_entity.id
_entity.type
_entity.pdbx_description
1 polymer ?
#
loop_
_entity_poly.entity_id
_entity_poly.type
_entity_poly.pdbx_seq_one_letter_code
_entity_poly.pdbx_strand_id
1 'polypeptide(L)'
;RRVLFRSPQEGGAVVEFRTIAEMFLNVTKSHADTELFTEKVNGEWVGDKGKDIYEMVKNASYGMASLGIQPNDNVAILSTNCRRWAYSDYAIATRGATSVTVYPTLIASQVQYIVAHSDSKLVFAQDASQMDKVLQIKADCPELKSVVYFDESLSYDDPDVISFNELMEKGKTFASSDGAYDYETQALSVTPDDILTLIYTSGTTGNPKGVMLKHSNLVSNIKSCNARLGITDEDKFLSFLPLSHSFERLGDYVGTHVGANITYAESMEQVIANLSEVNPTVAMSVPRLYEKMYAGVQAKFAAGSFIKRKIAGWAVKT
;
A
#
# COMPACT_ATOMS: atom_id res chain seq x y z
N ARG A 1 -22.61 -18.59 -2.87
CA ARG A 1 -23.24 -17.52 -2.06
C ARG A 1 -23.70 -16.42 -2.99
N ARG A 2 -24.97 -16.01 -2.90
CA ARG A 2 -25.53 -14.86 -3.63
C ARG A 2 -24.73 -13.61 -3.25
N VAL A 3 -24.31 -12.83 -4.24
CA VAL A 3 -23.92 -11.44 -4.03
C VAL A 3 -25.19 -10.71 -3.56
N LEU A 4 -25.41 -10.67 -2.26
CA LEU A 4 -26.43 -9.83 -1.67
C LEU A 4 -25.83 -8.43 -1.64
N PHE A 5 -26.35 -7.52 -2.46
CA PHE A 5 -26.20 -6.10 -2.20
C PHE A 5 -26.75 -5.87 -0.80
N ARG A 6 -25.87 -5.62 0.16
CA ARG A 6 -26.31 -5.10 1.46
C ARG A 6 -26.98 -3.75 1.18
N SER A 7 -28.22 -3.59 1.62
CA SER A 7 -28.81 -2.25 1.73
C SER A 7 -27.90 -1.42 2.61
N PRO A 8 -27.71 -0.11 2.31
CA PRO A 8 -26.98 0.78 3.20
C PRO A 8 -27.59 0.63 4.60
N GLN A 9 -26.88 -0.03 5.51
CA GLN A 9 -27.25 0.01 6.93
C GLN A 9 -26.85 1.40 7.42
N GLU A 10 -27.60 1.95 8.37
CA GLU A 10 -27.22 3.14 9.11
C GLU A 10 -25.92 2.80 9.88
N GLY A 11 -24.79 2.81 9.16
CA GLY A 11 -23.47 2.66 9.72
C GLY A 11 -23.16 3.87 10.59
N GLY A 12 -22.39 3.65 11.66
CA GLY A 12 -21.95 4.69 12.58
C GLY A 12 -21.46 5.92 11.82
N ALA A 13 -21.58 7.09 12.42
CA ALA A 13 -21.29 8.38 11.80
C ALA A 13 -19.93 8.33 11.07
N VAL A 14 -19.97 8.32 9.74
CA VAL A 14 -18.75 8.37 8.91
C VAL A 14 -18.07 9.69 9.24
N VAL A 15 -16.91 9.63 9.87
CA VAL A 15 -16.13 10.85 10.18
C VAL A 15 -15.72 11.48 8.86
N GLU A 16 -16.17 12.71 8.63
CA GLU A 16 -15.81 13.46 7.43
C GLU A 16 -14.30 13.68 7.37
N PHE A 17 -13.73 13.51 6.19
CA PHE A 17 -12.32 13.79 5.92
C PHE A 17 -12.16 14.41 4.52
N ARG A 18 -11.14 15.25 4.37
CA ARG A 18 -10.85 15.98 3.14
C ARG A 18 -9.61 15.49 2.43
N THR A 19 -8.70 14.83 3.16
CA THR A 19 -7.42 14.33 2.67
C THR A 19 -7.16 12.90 3.18
N ILE A 20 -6.24 12.18 2.54
CA ILE A 20 -5.80 10.86 3.01
C ILE A 20 -5.08 10.96 4.36
N ALA A 21 -4.36 12.06 4.60
CA ALA A 21 -3.74 12.33 5.88
C ALA A 21 -4.78 12.46 7.01
N GLU A 22 -5.83 13.25 6.80
CA GLU A 22 -6.94 13.42 7.76
C GLU A 22 -7.70 12.09 7.98
N MET A 23 -7.96 11.33 6.89
CA MET A 23 -8.56 10.00 6.99
C MET A 23 -7.74 9.06 7.86
N PHE A 24 -6.43 9.02 7.66
CA PHE A 24 -5.51 8.19 8.46
C PHE A 24 -5.56 8.55 9.95
N LEU A 25 -5.48 9.82 10.30
CA LEU A 25 -5.58 10.27 11.70
C LEU A 25 -6.92 9.86 12.34
N ASN A 26 -8.01 10.00 11.59
CA ASN A 26 -9.35 9.67 12.07
C ASN A 26 -9.48 8.16 12.35
N VAL A 27 -9.09 7.31 11.40
CA VAL A 27 -9.28 5.87 11.53
C VAL A 27 -8.37 5.27 12.60
N THR A 28 -7.10 5.68 12.69
CA THR A 28 -6.18 5.16 13.69
C THR A 28 -6.55 5.56 15.11
N LYS A 29 -7.24 6.68 15.30
CA LYS A 29 -7.81 7.10 16.60
C LYS A 29 -9.09 6.36 16.93
N SER A 30 -10.04 6.26 15.99
CA SER A 30 -11.34 5.61 16.24
C SER A 30 -11.21 4.09 16.38
N HIS A 31 -10.20 3.48 15.74
CA HIS A 31 -9.94 2.03 15.76
C HIS A 31 -8.57 1.71 16.40
N ALA A 32 -8.20 2.46 17.46
CA ALA A 32 -6.90 2.36 18.10
C ALA A 32 -6.52 0.94 18.56
N ASP A 33 -7.48 0.17 19.03
CA ASP A 33 -7.27 -1.20 19.53
C ASP A 33 -7.66 -2.30 18.52
N THR A 34 -8.11 -1.92 17.31
CA THR A 34 -8.49 -2.86 16.23
C THR A 34 -7.27 -3.17 15.37
N GLU A 35 -7.10 -4.44 14.99
CA GLU A 35 -6.08 -4.84 14.00
C GLU A 35 -6.50 -4.38 12.61
N LEU A 36 -5.75 -3.42 12.04
CA LEU A 36 -6.04 -2.83 10.74
C LEU A 36 -5.18 -3.41 9.61
N PHE A 37 -3.90 -3.68 9.86
CA PHE A 37 -2.98 -4.19 8.84
C PHE A 37 -2.36 -5.51 9.29
N THR A 38 -2.44 -6.52 8.45
CA THR A 38 -1.96 -7.88 8.74
C THR A 38 -1.06 -8.38 7.61
N GLU A 39 0.03 -9.04 7.95
CA GLU A 39 0.87 -9.77 6.99
C GLU A 39 1.39 -11.06 7.62
N LYS A 40 1.90 -11.97 6.79
CA LYS A 40 2.45 -13.23 7.29
C LYS A 40 3.92 -13.06 7.63
N VAL A 41 4.27 -13.30 8.89
CA VAL A 41 5.64 -13.22 9.42
C VAL A 41 6.02 -14.59 9.98
N ASN A 42 7.07 -15.19 9.48
CA ASN A 42 7.52 -16.53 9.89
C ASN A 42 6.41 -17.60 9.86
N GLY A 43 5.52 -17.50 8.87
CA GLY A 43 4.44 -18.47 8.67
C GLY A 43 3.15 -18.19 9.46
N GLU A 44 3.11 -17.16 10.30
CA GLU A 44 1.94 -16.75 11.08
C GLU A 44 1.41 -15.38 10.65
N TRP A 45 0.09 -15.22 10.64
CA TRP A 45 -0.56 -13.95 10.37
C TRP A 45 -0.45 -13.03 11.59
N VAL A 46 0.23 -11.90 11.42
CA VAL A 46 0.49 -10.92 12.48
C VAL A 46 -0.14 -9.57 12.08
N GLY A 47 -1.03 -9.08 12.94
CA GLY A 47 -1.74 -7.82 12.72
C GLY A 47 -1.22 -6.70 13.62
N ASP A 48 -1.17 -5.47 13.08
CA ASP A 48 -0.89 -4.26 13.83
C ASP A 48 -2.17 -3.49 14.11
N LYS A 49 -2.29 -2.98 15.34
CA LYS A 49 -3.43 -2.19 15.79
C LYS A 49 -3.32 -0.74 15.32
N GLY A 50 -4.46 -0.07 15.23
CA GLY A 50 -4.51 1.33 14.79
C GLY A 50 -3.55 2.25 15.55
N LYS A 51 -3.43 2.11 16.89
CA LYS A 51 -2.48 2.88 17.69
C LYS A 51 -1.01 2.60 17.36
N ASP A 52 -0.67 1.34 17.05
CA ASP A 52 0.69 0.94 16.71
C ASP A 52 1.05 1.47 15.31
N ILE A 53 0.11 1.37 14.36
CA ILE A 53 0.22 1.93 13.01
C ILE A 53 0.38 3.47 13.07
N TYR A 54 -0.40 4.14 13.93
CA TYR A 54 -0.27 5.58 14.14
C TYR A 54 1.16 5.98 14.54
N GLU A 55 1.74 5.30 15.54
CA GLU A 55 3.11 5.57 15.99
C GLU A 55 4.16 5.22 14.91
N MET A 56 3.97 4.12 14.17
CA MET A 56 4.84 3.75 13.05
C MET A 56 4.85 4.85 11.97
N VAL A 57 3.69 5.28 11.52
CA VAL A 57 3.54 6.29 10.46
C VAL A 57 4.06 7.65 10.94
N LYS A 58 3.76 8.05 12.17
CA LYS A 58 4.28 9.28 12.77
C LYS A 58 5.81 9.30 12.83
N ASN A 59 6.42 8.22 13.33
CA ASN A 59 7.87 8.12 13.41
C ASN A 59 8.51 8.07 12.02
N ALA A 60 7.91 7.38 11.04
CA ALA A 60 8.39 7.40 9.66
C ALA A 60 8.29 8.81 9.03
N SER A 61 7.21 9.55 9.28
CA SER A 61 7.05 10.94 8.84
C SER A 61 8.12 11.86 9.43
N TYR A 62 8.39 11.75 10.72
CA TYR A 62 9.49 12.46 11.37
C TYR A 62 10.87 12.01 10.88
N GLY A 63 11.06 10.70 10.63
CA GLY A 63 12.27 10.17 10.04
C GLY A 63 12.57 10.77 8.66
N MET A 64 11.55 10.86 7.80
CA MET A 64 11.69 11.54 6.51
C MET A 64 12.03 13.02 6.67
N ALA A 65 11.42 13.72 7.64
CA ALA A 65 11.76 15.11 7.93
C ALA A 65 13.23 15.25 8.38
N SER A 66 13.74 14.32 9.20
CA SER A 66 15.16 14.31 9.61
C SER A 66 16.13 14.09 8.45
N LEU A 67 15.68 13.42 7.39
CA LEU A 67 16.41 13.25 6.13
C LEU A 67 16.22 14.43 5.16
N GLY A 68 15.54 15.51 5.59
CA GLY A 68 15.34 16.72 4.80
C GLY A 68 14.13 16.71 3.87
N ILE A 69 13.28 15.67 3.88
CA ILE A 69 12.05 15.65 3.08
C ILE A 69 11.09 16.73 3.57
N GLN A 70 10.64 17.57 2.66
CA GLN A 70 9.70 18.67 2.91
C GLN A 70 8.30 18.37 2.32
N PRO A 71 7.25 19.11 2.73
CA PRO A 71 5.98 19.08 2.01
C PRO A 71 6.18 19.34 0.51
N ASN A 72 5.41 18.65 -0.32
CA ASN A 72 5.49 18.64 -1.79
C ASN A 72 6.75 17.98 -2.40
N ASP A 73 7.67 17.45 -1.60
CA ASP A 73 8.75 16.62 -2.13
C ASP A 73 8.22 15.27 -2.62
N ASN A 74 8.84 14.70 -3.63
CA ASN A 74 8.49 13.39 -4.15
C ASN A 74 9.30 12.29 -3.46
N VAL A 75 8.61 11.23 -3.06
CA VAL A 75 9.18 10.05 -2.39
C VAL A 75 8.71 8.80 -3.10
N ALA A 76 9.63 7.99 -3.62
CA ALA A 76 9.31 6.78 -4.34
C ALA A 76 9.13 5.57 -3.42
N ILE A 77 8.21 4.66 -3.79
CA ILE A 77 8.02 3.35 -3.13
C ILE A 77 8.19 2.26 -4.18
N LEU A 78 9.24 1.45 -4.03
CA LEU A 78 9.60 0.33 -4.89
C LEU A 78 9.47 -0.98 -4.10
N SER A 79 8.27 -1.50 -4.00
CA SER A 79 7.96 -2.67 -3.16
C SER A 79 6.71 -3.39 -3.64
N THR A 80 6.60 -4.68 -3.34
CA THR A 80 5.33 -5.41 -3.36
C THR A 80 4.45 -5.00 -2.17
N ASN A 81 3.22 -5.50 -2.12
CA ASN A 81 2.31 -5.22 -1.01
C ASN A 81 2.85 -5.78 0.30
N CYS A 82 2.94 -4.93 1.31
CA CYS A 82 3.30 -5.29 2.67
C CYS A 82 2.91 -4.16 3.63
N ARG A 83 2.93 -4.40 4.93
CA ARG A 83 2.62 -3.37 5.92
C ARG A 83 3.54 -2.14 5.80
N ARG A 84 4.84 -2.35 5.55
CA ARG A 84 5.82 -1.26 5.39
C ARG A 84 5.54 -0.39 4.17
N TRP A 85 4.97 -0.96 3.10
CA TRP A 85 4.48 -0.18 1.97
C TRP A 85 3.37 0.80 2.43
N ALA A 86 2.38 0.29 3.16
CA ALA A 86 1.27 1.11 3.66
C ALA A 86 1.73 2.16 4.66
N TYR A 87 2.62 1.82 5.61
CA TYR A 87 3.20 2.80 6.54
C TYR A 87 3.93 3.93 5.82
N SER A 88 4.74 3.59 4.80
CA SER A 88 5.45 4.58 4.00
C SER A 88 4.49 5.50 3.26
N ASP A 89 3.43 4.96 2.67
CA ASP A 89 2.43 5.72 1.93
C ASP A 89 1.67 6.72 2.82
N TYR A 90 1.20 6.27 3.99
CA TYR A 90 0.58 7.17 4.96
C TYR A 90 1.56 8.16 5.57
N ALA A 91 2.83 7.77 5.79
CA ALA A 91 3.85 8.67 6.28
C ALA A 91 4.15 9.80 5.27
N ILE A 92 4.22 9.46 3.99
CA ILE A 92 4.37 10.44 2.90
C ILE A 92 3.16 11.38 2.87
N ALA A 93 1.94 10.84 2.92
CA ALA A 93 0.72 11.63 2.89
C ALA A 93 0.61 12.58 4.10
N THR A 94 0.93 12.10 5.32
CA THR A 94 0.89 12.92 6.55
C THR A 94 2.03 13.93 6.64
N ARG A 95 3.16 13.69 5.95
CA ARG A 95 4.22 14.67 5.77
C ARG A 95 3.83 15.79 4.80
N GLY A 96 2.77 15.62 4.00
CA GLY A 96 2.39 16.50 2.90
C GLY A 96 3.30 16.35 1.70
N ALA A 97 4.01 15.24 1.60
CA ALA A 97 4.84 14.86 0.45
C ALA A 97 4.03 14.07 -0.58
N THR A 98 4.57 13.87 -1.76
CA THR A 98 3.92 13.16 -2.88
C THR A 98 4.52 11.77 -3.04
N SER A 99 3.73 10.72 -2.97
CA SER A 99 4.21 9.36 -3.22
C SER A 99 4.34 9.07 -4.72
N VAL A 100 5.47 8.49 -5.12
CA VAL A 100 5.75 8.02 -6.47
C VAL A 100 5.76 6.49 -6.44
N THR A 101 4.69 5.86 -6.91
CA THR A 101 4.57 4.40 -6.82
C THR A 101 5.25 3.73 -7.99
N VAL A 102 6.20 2.83 -7.71
CA VAL A 102 7.03 2.14 -8.69
C VAL A 102 6.76 0.64 -8.64
N TYR A 103 6.46 0.04 -9.79
CA TYR A 103 6.25 -1.41 -9.85
C TYR A 103 7.56 -2.17 -9.59
N PRO A 104 7.57 -3.12 -8.64
CA PRO A 104 8.78 -3.89 -8.32
C PRO A 104 9.24 -4.81 -9.46
N THR A 105 8.39 -5.05 -10.45
CA THR A 105 8.71 -5.84 -11.65
C THR A 105 9.48 -5.07 -12.73
N LEU A 106 9.63 -3.75 -12.58
CA LEU A 106 10.38 -2.93 -13.53
C LEU A 106 11.88 -3.22 -13.44
N ILE A 107 12.57 -3.13 -14.59
CA ILE A 107 14.02 -3.22 -14.63
C ILE A 107 14.68 -1.91 -14.17
N ALA A 108 15.96 -1.95 -13.81
CA ALA A 108 16.68 -0.81 -13.25
C ALA A 108 16.57 0.47 -14.10
N SER A 109 16.71 0.38 -15.43
CA SER A 109 16.60 1.55 -16.31
C SER A 109 15.22 2.20 -16.34
N GLN A 110 14.14 1.41 -16.12
CA GLN A 110 12.78 1.94 -15.99
C GLN A 110 12.56 2.59 -14.63
N VAL A 111 13.12 1.99 -13.57
CA VAL A 111 13.13 2.59 -12.21
C VAL A 111 13.90 3.91 -12.25
N GLN A 112 15.07 3.94 -12.87
CA GLN A 112 15.88 5.16 -13.06
C GLN A 112 15.07 6.28 -13.71
N TYR A 113 14.41 5.97 -14.82
CA TYR A 113 13.58 6.96 -15.51
C TYR A 113 12.51 7.55 -14.58
N ILE A 114 11.80 6.73 -13.82
CA ILE A 114 10.72 7.19 -12.92
C ILE A 114 11.32 8.04 -11.80
N VAL A 115 12.35 7.57 -11.11
CA VAL A 115 12.97 8.24 -9.97
C VAL A 115 13.57 9.59 -10.39
N ALA A 116 14.31 9.63 -11.53
CA ALA A 116 14.90 10.85 -12.04
C ALA A 116 13.84 11.83 -12.58
N HIS A 117 12.85 11.36 -13.37
CA HIS A 117 11.82 12.21 -13.96
C HIS A 117 10.84 12.78 -12.92
N SER A 118 10.67 12.09 -11.81
CA SER A 118 9.85 12.58 -10.70
C SER A 118 10.62 13.42 -9.70
N ASP A 119 11.93 13.64 -9.88
CA ASP A 119 12.78 14.31 -8.89
C ASP A 119 12.62 13.73 -7.47
N SER A 120 12.49 12.39 -7.36
CA SER A 120 12.30 11.72 -6.08
C SER A 120 13.54 11.89 -5.19
N LYS A 121 13.35 12.42 -4.00
CA LYS A 121 14.43 12.67 -3.04
C LYS A 121 14.75 11.48 -2.13
N LEU A 122 13.79 10.59 -1.96
CA LEU A 122 13.92 9.37 -1.17
C LEU A 122 13.26 8.21 -1.92
N VAL A 123 13.85 7.01 -1.82
CA VAL A 123 13.25 5.77 -2.29
C VAL A 123 13.12 4.81 -1.12
N PHE A 124 11.92 4.30 -0.89
CA PHE A 124 11.68 3.10 -0.09
C PHE A 124 11.83 1.87 -0.99
N ALA A 125 12.68 0.91 -0.62
CA ALA A 125 12.94 -0.32 -1.36
C ALA A 125 12.71 -1.56 -0.48
N GLN A 126 12.04 -2.59 -1.00
CA GLN A 126 11.60 -3.71 -0.19
C GLN A 126 12.73 -4.61 0.29
N ASP A 127 13.51 -5.14 -0.63
CA ASP A 127 14.43 -6.27 -0.44
C ASP A 127 15.72 -6.08 -1.24
N ALA A 128 16.63 -7.05 -1.14
CA ALA A 128 17.90 -7.03 -1.87
C ALA A 128 17.73 -6.81 -3.38
N SER A 129 16.71 -7.45 -3.99
CA SER A 129 16.48 -7.31 -5.44
C SER A 129 16.08 -5.89 -5.84
N GLN A 130 15.28 -5.20 -5.01
CA GLN A 130 14.91 -3.82 -5.26
C GLN A 130 16.06 -2.87 -4.92
N MET A 131 16.81 -3.16 -3.85
CA MET A 131 18.01 -2.42 -3.47
C MET A 131 19.08 -2.44 -4.56
N ASP A 132 19.34 -3.60 -5.18
CA ASP A 132 20.30 -3.71 -6.29
C ASP A 132 19.94 -2.75 -7.43
N LYS A 133 18.66 -2.61 -7.77
CA LYS A 133 18.20 -1.67 -8.80
C LYS A 133 18.44 -0.21 -8.38
N VAL A 134 18.10 0.13 -7.13
CA VAL A 134 18.24 1.51 -6.62
C VAL A 134 19.70 1.91 -6.52
N LEU A 135 20.56 1.04 -6.00
CA LEU A 135 22.01 1.31 -5.91
C LEU A 135 22.65 1.46 -7.28
N GLN A 136 22.23 0.66 -8.27
CA GLN A 136 22.70 0.77 -9.65
C GLN A 136 22.41 2.15 -10.27
N ILE A 137 21.27 2.75 -9.94
CA ILE A 137 20.80 3.99 -10.57
C ILE A 137 21.07 5.24 -9.72
N LYS A 138 21.50 5.11 -8.46
CA LYS A 138 21.62 6.23 -7.50
C LYS A 138 22.45 7.38 -8.07
N ALA A 139 23.58 7.07 -8.73
CA ALA A 139 24.46 8.07 -9.30
C ALA A 139 23.83 8.87 -10.47
N ASP A 140 22.85 8.28 -11.16
CA ASP A 140 22.17 8.89 -12.31
C ASP A 140 20.86 9.62 -11.89
N CYS A 141 20.55 9.66 -10.61
CA CYS A 141 19.37 10.32 -10.04
C CYS A 141 19.82 11.44 -9.08
N PRO A 142 20.16 12.65 -9.57
CA PRO A 142 20.83 13.70 -8.79
C PRO A 142 20.01 14.22 -7.60
N GLU A 143 18.68 14.15 -7.67
CA GLU A 143 17.79 14.56 -6.57
C GLU A 143 17.62 13.47 -5.50
N LEU A 144 17.97 12.21 -5.79
CA LEU A 144 17.90 11.12 -4.82
C LEU A 144 18.96 11.28 -3.72
N LYS A 145 18.53 11.62 -2.53
CA LYS A 145 19.40 11.89 -1.37
C LYS A 145 19.48 10.72 -0.40
N SER A 146 18.39 9.95 -0.29
CA SER A 146 18.32 8.87 0.70
C SER A 146 17.59 7.65 0.15
N VAL A 147 17.99 6.47 0.63
CA VAL A 147 17.34 5.19 0.35
C VAL A 147 17.01 4.52 1.68
N VAL A 148 15.78 4.03 1.81
CA VAL A 148 15.32 3.30 2.98
C VAL A 148 14.89 1.90 2.57
N TYR A 149 15.51 0.86 3.14
CA TYR A 149 15.16 -0.52 2.81
C TYR A 149 14.31 -1.16 3.92
N PHE A 150 13.43 -2.12 3.51
CA PHE A 150 12.49 -2.76 4.43
C PHE A 150 13.03 -4.06 5.04
N ASP A 151 13.93 -4.76 4.36
CA ASP A 151 14.48 -6.02 4.84
C ASP A 151 15.62 -5.79 5.84
N GLU A 152 15.31 -5.90 7.13
CA GLU A 152 16.26 -5.65 8.23
C GLU A 152 17.41 -6.66 8.31
N SER A 153 17.41 -7.70 7.47
CA SER A 153 18.54 -8.64 7.36
C SER A 153 19.68 -8.09 6.50
N LEU A 154 19.42 -7.01 5.74
CA LEU A 154 20.39 -6.35 4.88
C LEU A 154 21.21 -5.31 5.67
N SER A 155 22.41 -5.01 5.17
CA SER A 155 23.26 -3.94 5.69
C SER A 155 24.09 -3.35 4.57
N TYR A 156 24.22 -2.03 4.55
CA TYR A 156 24.96 -1.28 3.52
C TYR A 156 25.92 -0.30 4.18
N ASP A 157 27.13 -0.18 3.64
CA ASP A 157 28.14 0.78 4.07
C ASP A 157 28.02 2.09 3.25
N ASP A 158 26.84 2.74 3.36
CA ASP A 158 26.54 4.00 2.69
C ASP A 158 25.66 4.83 3.66
N PRO A 159 26.09 6.02 4.11
CA PRO A 159 25.36 6.82 5.10
C PRO A 159 23.98 7.30 4.63
N ASP A 160 23.75 7.31 3.30
CA ASP A 160 22.46 7.69 2.70
C ASP A 160 21.52 6.49 2.54
N VAL A 161 21.97 5.27 2.89
CA VAL A 161 21.20 4.02 2.78
C VAL A 161 20.97 3.46 4.19
N ILE A 162 19.74 3.56 4.66
CA ILE A 162 19.37 3.16 6.02
C ILE A 162 18.22 2.17 6.02
N SER A 163 18.11 1.38 7.09
CA SER A 163 16.97 0.49 7.27
C SER A 163 15.70 1.26 7.68
N PHE A 164 14.54 0.61 7.53
CA PHE A 164 13.28 1.19 7.99
C PHE A 164 13.29 1.39 9.52
N ASN A 165 13.91 0.48 10.27
CA ASN A 165 14.05 0.63 11.72
C ASN A 165 14.94 1.83 12.10
N GLU A 166 16.04 2.06 11.36
CA GLU A 166 16.88 3.24 11.55
C GLU A 166 16.12 4.55 11.24
N LEU A 167 15.28 4.55 10.18
CA LEU A 167 14.39 5.67 9.88
C LEU A 167 13.45 5.95 11.07
N MET A 168 12.88 4.91 11.69
CA MET A 168 12.02 5.04 12.86
C MET A 168 12.75 5.66 14.05
N GLU A 169 13.99 5.23 14.34
CA GLU A 169 14.81 5.78 15.44
C GLU A 169 15.22 7.25 15.15
N LYS A 170 15.56 7.57 13.89
CA LYS A 170 15.76 8.97 13.48
C LYS A 170 14.50 9.81 13.69
N GLY A 171 13.33 9.25 13.41
CA GLY A 171 12.04 9.91 13.64
C GLY A 171 11.78 10.20 15.11
N LYS A 172 11.99 9.24 16.00
CA LYS A 172 11.87 9.42 17.45
C LYS A 172 12.83 10.50 17.97
N THR A 173 14.06 10.50 17.47
CA THR A 173 15.06 11.52 17.84
C THR A 173 14.63 12.89 17.35
N PHE A 174 14.18 13.00 16.09
CA PHE A 174 13.71 14.25 15.51
C PHE A 174 12.50 14.81 16.27
N ALA A 175 11.55 13.98 16.66
CA ALA A 175 10.36 14.37 17.42
C ALA A 175 10.68 15.07 18.76
N SER A 176 11.88 14.82 19.30
CA SER A 176 12.37 15.43 20.55
C SER A 176 13.30 16.63 20.32
N SER A 177 13.53 17.03 19.07
CA SER A 177 14.44 18.13 18.72
C SER A 177 13.71 19.48 18.66
N ASP A 178 14.47 20.57 18.74
CA ASP A 178 13.94 21.94 18.59
C ASP A 178 13.38 22.21 17.18
N GLY A 179 13.73 21.39 16.20
CA GLY A 179 13.22 21.45 14.82
C GLY A 179 11.94 20.64 14.60
N ALA A 180 11.43 19.96 15.62
CA ALA A 180 10.22 19.17 15.51
C ALA A 180 8.99 20.04 15.30
N TYR A 181 8.13 19.57 14.40
CA TYR A 181 6.79 20.14 14.20
C TYR A 181 5.74 19.31 14.94
N ASP A 182 4.57 19.88 15.20
CA ASP A 182 3.45 19.09 15.68
C ASP A 182 2.91 18.20 14.55
N TYR A 183 2.96 16.88 14.73
CA TYR A 183 2.64 15.90 13.71
C TYR A 183 1.21 16.03 13.18
N GLU A 184 0.23 16.18 14.08
CA GLU A 184 -1.16 16.26 13.67
C GLU A 184 -1.45 17.59 12.97
N THR A 185 -0.90 18.68 13.48
CA THR A 185 -1.00 20.00 12.82
C THR A 185 -0.41 19.94 11.41
N GLN A 186 0.73 19.29 11.21
CA GLN A 186 1.32 19.11 9.88
C GLN A 186 0.42 18.25 8.98
N ALA A 187 -0.06 17.13 9.46
CA ALA A 187 -0.94 16.24 8.68
C ALA A 187 -2.27 16.92 8.32
N LEU A 188 -2.84 17.73 9.22
CA LEU A 188 -4.07 18.49 8.98
C LEU A 188 -3.86 19.75 8.12
N SER A 189 -2.62 20.21 7.94
CA SER A 189 -2.30 21.30 7.02
C SER A 189 -2.35 20.90 5.55
N VAL A 190 -2.33 19.59 5.26
CA VAL A 190 -2.47 19.06 3.91
C VAL A 190 -3.85 19.39 3.35
N THR A 191 -3.89 19.90 2.11
CA THR A 191 -5.13 20.34 1.47
C THR A 191 -5.67 19.32 0.46
N PRO A 192 -6.96 19.35 0.15
CA PRO A 192 -7.54 18.52 -0.91
C PRO A 192 -6.92 18.69 -2.29
N ASP A 193 -6.33 19.85 -2.55
CA ASP A 193 -5.71 20.20 -3.82
C ASP A 193 -4.25 19.78 -3.95
N ASP A 194 -3.61 19.42 -2.84
CA ASP A 194 -2.23 18.91 -2.86
C ASP A 194 -2.15 17.57 -3.61
N ILE A 195 -1.02 17.35 -4.28
CA ILE A 195 -0.77 16.10 -5.01
C ILE A 195 -0.46 14.99 -4.00
N LEU A 196 -1.30 13.98 -3.96
CA LEU A 196 -1.08 12.78 -3.14
C LEU A 196 -0.05 11.87 -3.77
N THR A 197 -0.16 11.66 -5.09
CA THR A 197 0.64 10.62 -5.76
C THR A 197 0.86 10.87 -7.24
N LEU A 198 2.02 10.38 -7.73
CA LEU A 198 2.32 10.20 -9.13
C LEU A 198 2.27 8.71 -9.49
N ILE A 199 1.43 8.36 -10.47
CA ILE A 199 1.33 6.99 -10.99
C ILE A 199 1.81 6.98 -12.43
N TYR A 200 2.91 6.26 -12.69
CA TYR A 200 3.48 6.17 -14.02
C TYR A 200 2.75 5.13 -14.86
N THR A 201 2.24 5.56 -16.02
CA THR A 201 1.54 4.70 -16.97
C THR A 201 2.32 4.62 -18.27
N SER A 202 2.36 3.43 -18.88
CA SER A 202 2.91 3.26 -20.24
C SER A 202 2.05 4.04 -21.23
N GLY A 203 2.56 5.16 -21.73
CA GLY A 203 1.94 5.88 -22.83
C GLY A 203 2.00 5.07 -24.14
N THR A 204 1.07 5.31 -25.05
CA THR A 204 1.04 4.68 -26.37
C THR A 204 2.22 5.09 -27.25
N THR A 205 2.97 6.13 -26.90
CA THR A 205 4.01 6.74 -27.74
C THR A 205 5.18 7.25 -26.90
N GLY A 206 6.05 6.36 -26.36
CA GLY A 206 7.29 6.77 -25.73
C GLY A 206 7.41 6.48 -24.22
N ASN A 207 8.15 7.30 -23.49
CA ASN A 207 8.40 7.13 -22.07
C ASN A 207 7.11 7.21 -21.22
N PRO A 208 7.04 6.48 -20.09
CA PRO A 208 5.91 6.54 -19.17
C PRO A 208 5.63 7.97 -18.69
N LYS A 209 4.36 8.31 -18.53
CA LYS A 209 3.92 9.61 -18.00
C LYS A 209 3.43 9.47 -16.58
N GLY A 210 3.84 10.38 -15.70
CA GLY A 210 3.36 10.47 -14.32
C GLY A 210 1.98 11.13 -14.27
N VAL A 211 0.95 10.35 -13.97
CA VAL A 211 -0.40 10.87 -13.72
C VAL A 211 -0.44 11.43 -12.31
N MET A 212 -0.73 12.71 -12.17
CA MET A 212 -0.86 13.41 -10.90
C MET A 212 -2.27 13.21 -10.34
N LEU A 213 -2.38 12.64 -9.15
CA LEU A 213 -3.65 12.51 -8.44
C LEU A 213 -3.60 13.31 -7.14
N LYS A 214 -4.59 14.18 -6.96
CA LYS A 214 -4.78 14.99 -5.74
C LYS A 214 -5.42 14.14 -4.63
N HIS A 215 -5.30 14.61 -3.37
CA HIS A 215 -6.03 14.02 -2.26
C HIS A 215 -7.54 13.97 -2.54
N SER A 216 -8.12 15.05 -3.07
CA SER A 216 -9.55 15.13 -3.41
C SER A 216 -10.00 14.06 -4.42
N ASN A 217 -9.14 13.64 -5.36
CA ASN A 217 -9.49 12.61 -6.32
C ASN A 217 -9.72 11.26 -5.63
N LEU A 218 -8.81 10.87 -4.71
CA LEU A 218 -8.93 9.60 -3.98
C LEU A 218 -10.07 9.67 -2.95
N VAL A 219 -10.18 10.76 -2.21
CA VAL A 219 -11.27 10.97 -1.22
C VAL A 219 -12.65 10.86 -1.87
N SER A 220 -12.86 11.46 -3.04
CA SER A 220 -14.12 11.36 -3.77
C SER A 220 -14.44 9.91 -4.16
N ASN A 221 -13.44 9.16 -4.64
CA ASN A 221 -13.61 7.75 -4.99
C ASN A 221 -13.87 6.87 -3.77
N ILE A 222 -13.16 7.07 -2.66
CA ILE A 222 -13.36 6.33 -1.40
C ILE A 222 -14.80 6.50 -0.91
N LYS A 223 -15.27 7.75 -0.81
CA LYS A 223 -16.65 8.07 -0.39
C LYS A 223 -17.68 7.42 -1.31
N SER A 224 -17.46 7.47 -2.63
CA SER A 224 -18.36 6.87 -3.63
C SER A 224 -18.38 5.34 -3.54
N CYS A 225 -17.22 4.71 -3.37
CA CYS A 225 -17.11 3.25 -3.20
C CYS A 225 -17.82 2.80 -1.91
N ASN A 226 -17.54 3.48 -0.79
CA ASN A 226 -18.14 3.12 0.50
C ASN A 226 -19.67 3.23 0.47
N ALA A 227 -20.20 4.35 -0.07
CA ALA A 227 -21.64 4.55 -0.23
C ALA A 227 -22.32 3.47 -1.09
N ARG A 228 -21.58 2.84 -2.02
CA ARG A 228 -22.12 1.85 -2.96
C ARG A 228 -21.94 0.42 -2.49
N LEU A 229 -20.83 0.11 -1.83
CA LEU A 229 -20.45 -1.27 -1.49
C LEU A 229 -20.91 -1.69 -0.09
N GLY A 230 -21.22 -0.75 0.80
CA GLY A 230 -21.66 -1.03 2.17
C GLY A 230 -20.58 -1.80 2.97
N ILE A 231 -19.32 -1.42 2.78
CA ILE A 231 -18.17 -1.98 3.50
C ILE A 231 -18.17 -1.41 4.93
N THR A 232 -17.82 -2.24 5.91
CA THR A 232 -17.81 -1.91 7.34
C THR A 232 -16.49 -2.35 7.99
N ASP A 233 -16.28 -1.99 9.24
CA ASP A 233 -15.15 -2.41 10.08
C ASP A 233 -15.13 -3.93 10.38
N GLU A 234 -16.24 -4.64 10.17
CA GLU A 234 -16.31 -6.10 10.26
C GLU A 234 -15.71 -6.80 9.03
N ASP A 235 -15.49 -6.07 7.93
CA ASP A 235 -14.96 -6.64 6.71
C ASP A 235 -13.45 -6.91 6.81
N LYS A 236 -13.02 -7.93 6.07
CA LYS A 236 -11.62 -8.33 5.96
C LYS A 236 -11.21 -8.36 4.49
N PHE A 237 -10.18 -7.59 4.18
CA PHE A 237 -9.61 -7.51 2.84
C PHE A 237 -8.43 -8.47 2.68
N LEU A 238 -8.26 -9.03 1.48
CA LEU A 238 -6.99 -9.58 1.03
C LEU A 238 -6.45 -8.70 -0.10
N SER A 239 -5.37 -7.97 0.19
CA SER A 239 -4.68 -7.08 -0.75
C SER A 239 -3.58 -7.86 -1.46
N PHE A 240 -3.66 -8.00 -2.80
CA PHE A 240 -2.72 -8.80 -3.59
C PHE A 240 -2.42 -8.23 -4.98
N LEU A 241 -3.30 -7.41 -5.57
CA LEU A 241 -2.93 -6.67 -6.76
C LEU A 241 -1.92 -5.58 -6.39
N PRO A 242 -1.06 -5.12 -7.30
CA PRO A 242 -0.01 -4.16 -6.93
C PRO A 242 -0.58 -2.86 -6.35
N LEU A 243 -0.14 -2.47 -5.16
CA LEU A 243 -0.44 -1.17 -4.56
C LEU A 243 0.14 0.02 -5.35
N SER A 244 1.11 -0.26 -6.21
CA SER A 244 1.60 0.70 -7.21
C SER A 244 0.52 1.07 -8.24
N HIS A 245 -0.57 0.30 -8.34
CA HIS A 245 -1.71 0.57 -9.20
C HIS A 245 -2.84 1.24 -8.42
N SER A 246 -3.49 2.26 -9.02
CA SER A 246 -4.57 3.03 -8.39
C SER A 246 -5.75 2.17 -7.92
N PHE A 247 -6.04 1.06 -8.58
CA PHE A 247 -7.21 0.21 -8.29
C PHE A 247 -7.06 -0.49 -6.93
N GLU A 248 -5.97 -1.22 -6.70
CA GLU A 248 -5.74 -1.89 -5.41
C GLU A 248 -5.56 -0.89 -4.28
N ARG A 249 -4.75 0.17 -4.52
CA ARG A 249 -4.54 1.21 -3.53
C ARG A 249 -5.83 1.90 -3.11
N LEU A 250 -6.77 2.13 -4.04
CA LEU A 250 -8.10 2.62 -3.71
C LEU A 250 -8.85 1.63 -2.83
N GLY A 251 -8.76 0.32 -3.12
CA GLY A 251 -9.36 -0.74 -2.29
C GLY A 251 -8.83 -0.72 -0.86
N ASP A 252 -7.52 -0.62 -0.68
CA ASP A 252 -6.88 -0.52 0.63
C ASP A 252 -7.36 0.75 1.38
N TYR A 253 -7.43 1.89 0.72
CA TYR A 253 -7.97 3.11 1.33
C TYR A 253 -9.44 2.99 1.72
N VAL A 254 -10.27 2.33 0.89
CA VAL A 254 -11.69 2.10 1.20
C VAL A 254 -11.85 1.22 2.43
N GLY A 255 -11.07 0.13 2.54
CA GLY A 255 -11.08 -0.74 3.72
C GLY A 255 -10.55 -0.02 4.95
N THR A 256 -9.42 0.66 4.84
CA THR A 256 -8.83 1.42 5.96
C THR A 256 -9.78 2.50 6.47
N HIS A 257 -10.45 3.23 5.57
CA HIS A 257 -11.37 4.31 5.95
C HIS A 257 -12.47 3.86 6.92
N VAL A 258 -12.97 2.65 6.76
CA VAL A 258 -14.03 2.10 7.62
C VAL A 258 -13.48 1.33 8.82
N GLY A 259 -12.17 1.20 8.97
CA GLY A 259 -11.54 0.41 10.03
C GLY A 259 -11.53 -1.10 9.77
N ALA A 260 -11.75 -1.55 8.53
CA ALA A 260 -11.63 -2.95 8.14
C ALA A 260 -10.18 -3.44 8.21
N ASN A 261 -9.99 -4.74 8.42
CA ASN A 261 -8.66 -5.35 8.38
C ASN A 261 -8.18 -5.54 6.94
N ILE A 262 -7.01 -5.01 6.62
CA ILE A 262 -6.31 -5.23 5.35
C ILE A 262 -5.22 -6.26 5.57
N THR A 263 -5.37 -7.44 4.97
CA THR A 263 -4.36 -8.50 5.00
C THR A 263 -3.58 -8.49 3.69
N TYR A 264 -2.27 -8.34 3.76
CA TYR A 264 -1.37 -8.37 2.60
C TYR A 264 -0.99 -9.80 2.27
N ALA A 265 -1.25 -10.23 1.03
CA ALA A 265 -0.89 -11.56 0.56
C ALA A 265 0.64 -11.72 0.49
N GLU A 266 1.14 -12.93 0.77
CA GLU A 266 2.57 -13.24 0.73
C GLU A 266 3.18 -13.02 -0.67
N SER A 267 2.46 -13.42 -1.71
CA SER A 267 2.82 -13.22 -3.12
C SER A 267 1.64 -13.55 -4.03
N MET A 268 1.75 -13.23 -5.31
CA MET A 268 0.75 -13.58 -6.33
C MET A 268 0.55 -15.11 -6.48
N GLU A 269 1.57 -15.90 -6.22
CA GLU A 269 1.54 -17.36 -6.27
C GLU A 269 0.78 -17.94 -5.07
N GLN A 270 0.85 -17.28 -3.91
CA GLN A 270 0.23 -17.71 -2.66
C GLN A 270 -1.22 -17.21 -2.50
N VAL A 271 -1.72 -16.36 -3.37
CA VAL A 271 -3.08 -15.76 -3.24
C VAL A 271 -4.15 -16.81 -2.98
N ILE A 272 -4.13 -17.96 -3.68
CA ILE A 272 -5.15 -19.00 -3.50
C ILE A 272 -5.06 -19.66 -2.12
N ALA A 273 -3.86 -19.88 -1.61
CA ALA A 273 -3.63 -20.41 -0.27
C ALA A 273 -4.08 -19.37 0.77
N ASN A 274 -3.64 -18.13 0.61
CA ASN A 274 -3.97 -17.03 1.50
C ASN A 274 -5.49 -16.73 1.53
N LEU A 275 -6.21 -16.84 0.41
CA LEU A 275 -7.68 -16.76 0.39
C LEU A 275 -8.33 -17.80 1.31
N SER A 276 -7.77 -19.01 1.36
CA SER A 276 -8.29 -20.08 2.21
C SER A 276 -7.94 -19.91 3.69
N GLU A 277 -6.78 -19.33 3.98
CA GLU A 277 -6.29 -19.08 5.34
C GLU A 277 -6.99 -17.87 5.97
N VAL A 278 -7.08 -16.78 5.23
CA VAL A 278 -7.60 -15.48 5.70
C VAL A 278 -9.13 -15.43 5.69
N ASN A 279 -9.79 -16.14 4.76
CA ASN A 279 -11.23 -16.07 4.50
C ASN A 279 -11.73 -14.62 4.36
N PRO A 280 -11.20 -13.82 3.43
CA PRO A 280 -11.58 -12.42 3.30
C PRO A 280 -13.04 -12.29 2.88
N THR A 281 -13.70 -11.20 3.30
CA THR A 281 -15.04 -10.81 2.84
C THR A 281 -14.98 -9.95 1.58
N VAL A 282 -13.86 -9.25 1.39
CA VAL A 282 -13.60 -8.36 0.24
C VAL A 282 -12.24 -8.67 -0.37
N ALA A 283 -12.16 -8.70 -1.70
CA ALA A 283 -10.91 -8.78 -2.43
C ALA A 283 -11.04 -8.03 -3.77
N MET A 284 -10.11 -7.13 -4.03
CA MET A 284 -10.00 -6.49 -5.34
C MET A 284 -9.47 -7.52 -6.32
N SER A 285 -10.08 -7.60 -7.51
CA SER A 285 -9.65 -8.61 -8.47
C SER A 285 -9.86 -8.16 -9.91
N VAL A 286 -9.19 -8.86 -10.82
CA VAL A 286 -9.26 -8.62 -12.27
C VAL A 286 -9.69 -9.90 -13.00
N PRO A 287 -10.35 -9.81 -14.16
CA PRO A 287 -10.86 -10.98 -14.90
C PRO A 287 -9.82 -12.07 -15.11
N ARG A 288 -8.57 -11.70 -15.43
CA ARG A 288 -7.47 -12.64 -15.67
C ARG A 288 -7.16 -13.57 -14.48
N LEU A 289 -7.37 -13.11 -13.25
CA LEU A 289 -7.18 -13.96 -12.07
C LEU A 289 -8.25 -15.04 -12.01
N TYR A 290 -9.50 -14.70 -12.25
CA TYR A 290 -10.61 -15.67 -12.29
C TYR A 290 -10.40 -16.70 -13.41
N GLU A 291 -9.95 -16.29 -14.57
CA GLU A 291 -9.61 -17.19 -15.68
C GLU A 291 -8.50 -18.18 -15.28
N LYS A 292 -7.44 -17.69 -14.62
CA LYS A 292 -6.34 -18.52 -14.12
C LYS A 292 -6.81 -19.49 -13.04
N MET A 293 -7.64 -19.03 -12.09
CA MET A 293 -8.23 -19.87 -11.06
C MET A 293 -9.13 -20.96 -11.67
N TYR A 294 -10.00 -20.58 -12.60
CA TYR A 294 -10.87 -21.53 -13.31
C TYR A 294 -10.07 -22.59 -14.09
N ALA A 295 -9.05 -22.17 -14.84
CA ALA A 295 -8.17 -23.09 -15.55
C ALA A 295 -7.44 -24.05 -14.58
N GLY A 296 -6.97 -23.56 -13.43
CA GLY A 296 -6.35 -24.38 -12.39
C GLY A 296 -7.30 -25.42 -11.79
N VAL A 297 -8.55 -25.03 -11.53
CA VAL A 297 -9.60 -25.94 -11.07
C VAL A 297 -9.89 -27.02 -12.13
N GLN A 298 -10.03 -26.63 -13.39
CA GLN A 298 -10.25 -27.57 -14.50
C GLN A 298 -9.09 -28.56 -14.66
N ALA A 299 -7.84 -28.08 -14.54
CA ALA A 299 -6.66 -28.93 -14.61
C ALA A 299 -6.63 -29.98 -13.46
N LYS A 300 -6.98 -29.55 -12.21
CA LYS A 300 -7.10 -30.46 -11.06
C LYS A 300 -8.20 -31.52 -11.28
N PHE A 301 -9.32 -31.15 -11.87
CA PHE A 301 -10.38 -32.10 -12.22
C PHE A 301 -9.95 -33.07 -13.34
N ALA A 302 -9.26 -32.59 -14.36
CA ALA A 302 -8.74 -33.42 -15.44
C ALA A 302 -7.69 -34.45 -14.95
N ALA A 303 -6.87 -34.10 -13.96
CA ALA A 303 -5.89 -34.99 -13.35
C ALA A 303 -6.52 -35.98 -12.34
N GLY A 304 -7.80 -35.83 -11.98
CA GLY A 304 -8.50 -36.70 -11.03
C GLY A 304 -8.89 -38.06 -11.61
N SER A 305 -9.26 -39.03 -10.71
CA SER A 305 -9.79 -40.32 -11.12
C SER A 305 -11.08 -40.17 -11.98
N PHE A 306 -11.42 -41.22 -12.73
CA PHE A 306 -12.61 -41.23 -13.61
C PHE A 306 -13.89 -40.79 -12.87
N ILE A 307 -14.07 -41.26 -11.61
CA ILE A 307 -15.22 -40.89 -10.79
C ILE A 307 -15.21 -39.39 -10.43
N LYS A 308 -14.05 -38.86 -10.02
CA LYS A 308 -13.89 -37.43 -9.72
C LYS A 308 -14.16 -36.55 -10.94
N ARG A 309 -13.71 -36.98 -12.13
CA ARG A 309 -13.99 -36.27 -13.40
C ARG A 309 -15.48 -36.22 -13.75
N LYS A 310 -16.22 -37.34 -13.53
CA LYS A 310 -17.68 -37.38 -13.79
C LYS A 310 -18.45 -36.48 -12.80
N ILE A 311 -18.11 -36.51 -11.53
CA ILE A 311 -18.74 -35.66 -10.50
C ILE A 311 -18.45 -34.18 -10.80
N ALA A 312 -17.20 -33.82 -11.12
CA ALA A 312 -16.82 -32.46 -11.47
C ALA A 312 -17.53 -31.99 -12.75
N GLY A 313 -17.61 -32.83 -13.78
CA GLY A 313 -18.32 -32.50 -15.03
C GLY A 313 -19.84 -32.31 -14.85
N TRP A 314 -20.43 -32.96 -13.84
CA TRP A 314 -21.82 -32.73 -13.48
C TRP A 314 -21.97 -31.40 -12.70
N ALA A 315 -21.12 -31.14 -11.70
CA ALA A 315 -21.17 -29.94 -10.87
C ALA A 315 -20.91 -28.61 -11.62
N VAL A 316 -20.18 -28.67 -12.75
CA VAL A 316 -19.92 -27.48 -13.60
C VAL A 316 -21.09 -27.20 -14.56
N LYS A 317 -21.98 -28.16 -14.78
CA LYS A 317 -23.14 -28.02 -15.69
C LYS A 317 -24.42 -27.60 -14.97
N THR A 318 -24.46 -27.73 -13.66
CA THR A 318 -25.54 -27.27 -12.77
C THR A 318 -25.19 -25.93 -12.14
#